data_8e84cd6b254ba704608ca7621b50e771
#
_entry.id   8e84cd6b254ba704608ca7621b50e771
#
_cell.length_a   1.000
_cell.length_b   1.000
_cell.length_c   1.000
_cell.angle_alpha   90.00
_cell.angle_beta   90.00
_cell.angle_gamma   90.00
#
_symmetry.space_group_name_H-M   'P 1'
#
loop_
_entity.id
_entity.type
_entity.pdbx_description
1 polymer ?
#
loop_
_entity_poly.entity_id
_entity_poly.type
_entity_poly.pdbx_seq_one_letter_code
_entity_poly.pdbx_strand_id
1 'polypeptide(L)'
;TCTRACAFCDVITGKPDALDPLEPFKIASAVKKLNLKHAVITSVDRDDLIDGGANHFYKVILKTRKINPKTTIEVLTPDFLRKGDSYKKIIEAKPDVFNHNIETVPGLYRKVRPGSRYFSSVELLKNVKKINKNIFTKSGLMVGLGENKDEIIQVMDDLRSAEVDFLT
;
A
#
# COMPACT_ATOMS: atom_id res chain seq x y z
N THR A 1 -7.21 -12.34 -7.99
CA THR A 1 -7.77 -11.45 -9.02
C THR A 1 -7.66 -10.01 -8.57
N CYS A 2 -7.24 -9.08 -9.46
CA CYS A 2 -7.08 -7.65 -9.22
C CYS A 2 -7.99 -6.86 -10.16
N THR A 3 -8.48 -5.70 -9.74
CA THR A 3 -9.27 -4.81 -10.60
C THR A 3 -8.43 -4.04 -11.64
N ARG A 4 -7.08 -4.10 -11.54
CA ARG A 4 -6.14 -3.39 -12.44
C ARG A 4 -5.21 -4.34 -13.15
N ALA A 5 -4.66 -3.87 -14.29
CA ALA A 5 -3.75 -4.59 -15.19
C ALA A 5 -2.40 -3.87 -15.26
N CYS A 6 -1.58 -4.00 -14.21
CA CYS A 6 -0.22 -3.45 -14.22
C CYS A 6 0.69 -4.38 -15.04
N ALA A 7 1.53 -3.80 -15.93
CA ALA A 7 2.33 -4.57 -16.87
C ALA A 7 3.40 -5.48 -16.22
N PHE A 8 3.81 -5.19 -14.99
CA PHE A 8 4.80 -5.95 -14.23
C PHE A 8 4.18 -7.05 -13.35
N CYS A 9 2.84 -7.13 -13.28
CA CYS A 9 2.15 -7.96 -12.30
C CYS A 9 1.51 -9.19 -12.98
N ASP A 10 1.71 -10.37 -12.40
CA ASP A 10 1.15 -11.63 -12.90
C ASP A 10 -0.21 -11.99 -12.26
N VAL A 11 -0.79 -11.08 -11.48
CA VAL A 11 -2.12 -11.28 -10.92
C VAL A 11 -3.19 -11.13 -12.00
N ILE A 12 -4.08 -12.13 -12.10
CA ILE A 12 -5.18 -12.15 -13.07
C ILE A 12 -6.06 -10.90 -12.90
N THR A 13 -6.27 -10.16 -13.99
CA THR A 13 -7.17 -9.01 -14.01
C THR A 13 -8.63 -9.46 -14.10
N GLY A 14 -9.49 -8.86 -13.29
CA GLY A 14 -10.92 -9.15 -13.27
C GLY A 14 -11.59 -8.70 -11.98
N LYS A 15 -12.83 -9.17 -11.77
CA LYS A 15 -13.56 -8.90 -10.53
C LYS A 15 -13.09 -9.86 -9.43
N PRO A 16 -12.53 -9.35 -8.31
CA PRO A 16 -12.16 -10.20 -7.18
C PRO A 16 -13.39 -10.78 -6.48
N ASP A 17 -13.16 -11.85 -5.72
CA ASP A 17 -14.17 -12.46 -4.86
C ASP A 17 -14.62 -11.51 -3.74
N ALA A 18 -15.75 -11.85 -3.10
CA ALA A 18 -16.22 -11.14 -1.92
C ALA A 18 -15.19 -11.21 -0.80
N LEU A 19 -15.16 -10.17 0.05
CA LEU A 19 -14.30 -10.16 1.23
C LEU A 19 -14.67 -11.29 2.18
N ASP A 20 -13.69 -12.06 2.63
CA ASP A 20 -13.88 -13.08 3.67
C ASP A 20 -13.97 -12.39 5.06
N PRO A 21 -15.09 -12.44 5.76
CA PRO A 21 -15.24 -11.84 7.08
C PRO A 21 -14.32 -12.47 8.14
N LEU A 22 -13.82 -13.68 7.92
CA LEU A 22 -12.90 -14.38 8.80
C LEU A 22 -11.42 -14.10 8.49
N GLU A 23 -11.10 -13.46 7.37
CA GLU A 23 -9.72 -13.18 6.96
C GLU A 23 -8.92 -12.41 8.01
N PRO A 24 -9.45 -11.40 8.72
CA PRO A 24 -8.72 -10.74 9.80
C PRO A 24 -8.25 -11.70 10.90
N PHE A 25 -9.05 -12.70 11.23
CA PHE A 25 -8.68 -13.72 12.20
C PHE A 25 -7.66 -14.73 11.63
N LYS A 26 -7.85 -15.15 10.37
CA LYS A 26 -6.95 -16.09 9.69
C LYS A 26 -5.54 -15.50 9.56
N ILE A 27 -5.42 -14.24 9.14
CA ILE A 27 -4.13 -13.53 9.03
C ILE A 27 -3.48 -13.39 10.39
N ALA A 28 -4.19 -12.91 11.40
CA ALA A 28 -3.66 -12.75 12.74
C ALA A 28 -3.18 -14.07 13.35
N SER A 29 -3.88 -15.17 13.07
CA SER A 29 -3.51 -16.52 13.51
C SER A 29 -2.28 -17.05 12.77
N ALA A 30 -2.16 -16.76 11.47
CA ALA A 30 -0.98 -17.12 10.68
C ALA A 30 0.28 -16.40 11.19
N VAL A 31 0.18 -15.08 11.44
CA VAL A 31 1.27 -14.27 12.03
C VAL A 31 1.72 -14.88 13.36
N LYS A 32 0.76 -15.28 14.21
CA LYS A 32 1.05 -15.93 15.50
C LYS A 32 1.73 -17.29 15.31
N LYS A 33 1.21 -18.15 14.44
CA LYS A 33 1.74 -19.48 14.17
C LYS A 33 3.17 -19.43 13.63
N LEU A 34 3.47 -18.45 12.78
CA LEU A 34 4.80 -18.22 12.21
C LEU A 34 5.73 -17.46 13.17
N ASN A 35 5.24 -17.00 14.31
CA ASN A 35 5.99 -16.22 15.32
C ASN A 35 6.72 -15.01 14.70
N LEU A 36 6.05 -14.26 13.83
CA LEU A 36 6.66 -13.15 13.10
C LEU A 36 6.93 -11.97 14.03
N LYS A 37 8.13 -11.39 13.94
CA LYS A 37 8.48 -10.13 14.60
C LYS A 37 7.97 -8.92 13.80
N HIS A 38 7.91 -9.05 12.48
CA HIS A 38 7.40 -8.06 11.54
C HIS A 38 6.53 -8.75 10.49
N ALA A 39 5.36 -8.18 10.21
CA ALA A 39 4.42 -8.71 9.22
C ALA A 39 4.08 -7.65 8.19
N VAL A 40 4.30 -7.95 6.92
CA VAL A 40 3.86 -7.11 5.80
C VAL A 40 2.54 -7.66 5.27
N ILE A 41 1.49 -6.86 5.33
CA ILE A 41 0.14 -7.21 4.92
C ILE A 41 -0.21 -6.41 3.67
N THR A 42 -0.58 -7.09 2.61
CA THR A 42 -0.91 -6.45 1.33
C THR A 42 -2.22 -6.97 0.75
N SER A 43 -2.74 -6.27 -0.22
CA SER A 43 -3.88 -6.68 -1.03
C SER A 43 -3.67 -6.34 -2.50
N VAL A 44 -4.50 -6.87 -3.36
CA VAL A 44 -4.71 -6.37 -4.72
C VAL A 44 -5.47 -5.04 -4.68
N ASP A 45 -5.51 -4.30 -5.81
CA ASP A 45 -6.44 -3.19 -5.96
C ASP A 45 -7.89 -3.69 -5.97
N ARG A 46 -8.72 -3.03 -5.18
CA ARG A 46 -10.15 -3.33 -4.99
C ARG A 46 -11.01 -2.12 -5.39
N ASP A 47 -10.85 -1.67 -6.66
CA ASP A 47 -11.65 -0.56 -7.18
C ASP A 47 -13.16 -0.87 -7.21
N ASP A 48 -13.52 -2.17 -7.13
CA ASP A 48 -14.89 -2.67 -6.99
C ASP A 48 -15.54 -2.33 -5.63
N LEU A 49 -14.73 -2.11 -4.58
CA LEU A 49 -15.22 -1.74 -3.26
C LEU A 49 -15.33 -0.21 -3.13
N ILE A 50 -16.35 0.25 -2.40
CA ILE A 50 -16.60 1.68 -2.22
C ILE A 50 -15.43 2.41 -1.55
N ASP A 51 -14.73 1.73 -0.64
CA ASP A 51 -13.59 2.25 0.14
C ASP A 51 -12.23 1.69 -0.33
N GLY A 52 -12.19 0.97 -1.45
CA GLY A 52 -10.95 0.33 -1.93
C GLY A 52 -10.37 -0.74 -1.01
N GLY A 53 -11.15 -1.25 -0.03
CA GLY A 53 -10.74 -2.24 0.95
C GLY A 53 -10.14 -1.66 2.24
N ALA A 54 -10.19 -0.35 2.44
CA ALA A 54 -9.58 0.32 3.60
C ALA A 54 -10.14 -0.19 4.95
N ASN A 55 -11.46 -0.40 5.06
CA ASN A 55 -12.06 -0.94 6.27
C ASN A 55 -11.65 -2.40 6.53
N HIS A 56 -11.36 -3.16 5.49
CA HIS A 56 -10.84 -4.52 5.65
C HIS A 56 -9.42 -4.51 6.19
N PHE A 57 -8.53 -3.67 5.65
CA PHE A 57 -7.21 -3.42 6.23
C PHE A 57 -7.28 -3.03 7.71
N TYR A 58 -8.16 -2.09 8.05
CA TYR A 58 -8.39 -1.67 9.43
C TYR A 58 -8.67 -2.86 10.35
N LYS A 59 -9.61 -3.73 9.97
CA LYS A 59 -9.98 -4.93 10.75
C LYS A 59 -8.81 -5.91 10.88
N VAL A 60 -8.05 -6.10 9.80
CA VAL A 60 -6.87 -6.99 9.79
C VAL A 60 -5.80 -6.47 10.74
N ILE A 61 -5.46 -5.17 10.67
CA ILE A 61 -4.46 -4.55 11.55
C ILE A 61 -4.86 -4.70 13.01
N LEU A 62 -6.09 -4.32 13.37
CA LEU A 62 -6.56 -4.41 14.76
C LEU A 62 -6.54 -5.84 15.29
N LYS A 63 -7.00 -6.81 14.45
CA LYS A 63 -7.01 -8.21 14.87
C LYS A 63 -5.61 -8.76 15.02
N THR A 64 -4.71 -8.42 14.10
CA THR A 64 -3.30 -8.85 14.13
C THR A 64 -2.61 -8.28 15.38
N ARG A 65 -2.75 -7.01 15.67
CA ARG A 65 -2.18 -6.37 16.86
C ARG A 65 -2.72 -6.95 18.16
N LYS A 66 -4.04 -7.23 18.22
CA LYS A 66 -4.66 -7.85 19.41
C LYS A 66 -4.07 -9.23 19.73
N ILE A 67 -3.83 -10.06 18.70
CA ILE A 67 -3.32 -11.42 18.89
C ILE A 67 -1.80 -11.44 18.99
N ASN A 68 -1.10 -10.48 18.37
CA ASN A 68 0.36 -10.41 18.27
C ASN A 68 0.87 -9.02 18.72
N PRO A 69 0.78 -8.68 20.02
CA PRO A 69 1.05 -7.32 20.49
C PRO A 69 2.50 -6.85 20.32
N LYS A 70 3.44 -7.78 20.11
CA LYS A 70 4.88 -7.50 19.93
C LYS A 70 5.31 -7.48 18.45
N THR A 71 4.41 -7.85 17.53
CA THR A 71 4.70 -7.84 16.08
C THR A 71 4.49 -6.46 15.51
N THR A 72 5.49 -5.92 14.80
CA THR A 72 5.33 -4.70 14.00
C THR A 72 4.55 -5.02 12.73
N ILE A 73 3.66 -4.11 12.33
CA ILE A 73 2.73 -4.29 11.21
C ILE A 73 3.03 -3.25 10.14
N GLU A 74 3.48 -3.70 9.00
CA GLU A 74 3.54 -2.92 7.76
C GLU A 74 2.34 -3.26 6.90
N VAL A 75 1.74 -2.25 6.28
CA VAL A 75 0.69 -2.44 5.28
C VAL A 75 1.15 -1.90 3.94
N LEU A 76 1.17 -2.74 2.91
CA LEU A 76 1.38 -2.31 1.52
C LEU A 76 0.00 -2.13 0.88
N THR A 77 -0.37 -0.88 0.68
CA THR A 77 -1.72 -0.48 0.29
C THR A 77 -1.84 -0.15 -1.20
N PRO A 78 -3.06 -0.27 -1.79
CA PRO A 78 -3.37 0.40 -3.05
C PRO A 78 -3.32 1.94 -2.91
N ASP A 79 -3.45 2.65 -4.04
CA ASP A 79 -3.44 4.12 -4.07
C ASP A 79 -4.79 4.76 -3.66
N PHE A 80 -5.83 3.97 -3.43
CA PHE A 80 -7.19 4.42 -3.13
C PHE A 80 -7.72 5.48 -4.13
N LEU A 81 -7.29 5.40 -5.38
CA LEU A 81 -7.68 6.36 -6.42
C LEU A 81 -9.20 6.44 -6.55
N ARG A 82 -9.75 7.65 -6.46
CA ARG A 82 -11.20 7.95 -6.49
C ARG A 82 -11.99 7.36 -5.30
N LYS A 83 -11.33 7.01 -4.20
CA LYS A 83 -11.96 6.51 -2.97
C LYS A 83 -12.01 7.57 -1.86
N GLY A 84 -11.77 8.83 -2.22
CA GLY A 84 -11.72 9.94 -1.25
C GLY A 84 -10.67 9.69 -0.17
N ASP A 85 -11.06 9.92 1.05
CA ASP A 85 -10.19 9.80 2.23
C ASP A 85 -10.19 8.41 2.87
N SER A 86 -10.57 7.36 2.14
CA SER A 86 -10.70 5.99 2.68
C SER A 86 -9.43 5.49 3.39
N TYR A 87 -8.23 5.89 2.91
CA TYR A 87 -6.94 5.55 3.53
C TYR A 87 -6.83 6.03 4.99
N LYS A 88 -7.56 7.07 5.41
CA LYS A 88 -7.59 7.55 6.79
C LYS A 88 -8.03 6.47 7.77
N LYS A 89 -8.88 5.54 7.30
CA LYS A 89 -9.32 4.40 8.11
C LYS A 89 -8.17 3.48 8.50
N ILE A 90 -7.18 3.32 7.61
CA ILE A 90 -5.98 2.55 7.89
C ILE A 90 -5.10 3.27 8.92
N ILE A 91 -4.97 4.60 8.80
CA ILE A 91 -4.20 5.43 9.75
C ILE A 91 -4.79 5.35 11.16
N GLU A 92 -6.13 5.29 11.30
CA GLU A 92 -6.82 5.08 12.58
C GLU A 92 -6.41 3.76 13.26
N ALA A 93 -6.13 2.71 12.49
CA ALA A 93 -5.65 1.42 13.01
C ALA A 93 -4.18 1.45 13.46
N LYS A 94 -3.46 2.54 13.19
CA LYS A 94 -2.06 2.79 13.59
C LYS A 94 -1.11 1.65 13.19
N PRO A 95 -0.96 1.32 11.90
CA PRO A 95 0.13 0.44 11.47
C PRO A 95 1.47 1.08 11.86
N ASP A 96 2.51 0.27 12.01
CA ASP A 96 3.86 0.78 12.28
C ASP A 96 4.47 1.39 11.01
N VAL A 97 4.18 0.78 9.85
CA VAL A 97 4.62 1.27 8.53
C VAL A 97 3.43 1.30 7.56
N PHE A 98 3.23 2.45 6.93
CA PHE A 98 2.31 2.61 5.79
C PHE A 98 3.13 2.65 4.50
N ASN A 99 3.03 1.59 3.72
CA ASN A 99 3.74 1.43 2.45
C ASN A 99 2.77 1.60 1.28
N HIS A 100 3.20 2.37 0.27
CA HIS A 100 2.57 2.42 -1.05
C HIS A 100 3.66 2.59 -2.11
N ASN A 101 3.81 1.60 -2.98
CA ASN A 101 4.86 1.61 -3.99
C ASN A 101 4.51 2.58 -5.14
N ILE A 102 5.48 3.41 -5.51
CA ILE A 102 5.43 4.24 -6.72
C ILE A 102 5.59 3.37 -7.98
N GLU A 103 6.36 2.31 -7.89
CA GLU A 103 6.67 1.29 -8.89
C GLU A 103 7.54 1.77 -10.05
N THR A 104 7.29 2.95 -10.63
CA THR A 104 8.06 3.48 -11.77
C THR A 104 8.01 5.02 -11.83
N VAL A 105 8.79 5.59 -12.74
CA VAL A 105 8.86 7.03 -12.98
C VAL A 105 7.60 7.57 -13.68
N PRO A 106 7.28 8.88 -13.57
CA PRO A 106 6.05 9.46 -14.12
C PRO A 106 5.83 9.17 -15.61
N GLY A 107 6.90 9.25 -16.41
CA GLY A 107 6.85 9.04 -17.87
C GLY A 107 6.39 7.63 -18.27
N LEU A 108 6.63 6.63 -17.43
CA LEU A 108 6.29 5.24 -17.68
C LEU A 108 4.94 4.80 -17.11
N TYR A 109 4.24 5.65 -16.32
CA TYR A 109 3.01 5.25 -15.64
C TYR A 109 1.93 4.69 -16.57
N ARG A 110 1.71 5.34 -17.72
CA ARG A 110 0.70 4.87 -18.70
C ARG A 110 1.00 3.48 -19.25
N LYS A 111 2.28 3.14 -19.38
CA LYS A 111 2.74 1.84 -19.90
C LYS A 111 2.79 0.76 -18.81
N VAL A 112 3.25 1.13 -17.63
CA VAL A 112 3.57 0.19 -16.53
C VAL A 112 2.41 0.03 -15.55
N ARG A 113 1.74 1.14 -15.19
CA ARG A 113 0.62 1.21 -14.23
C ARG A 113 -0.55 2.05 -14.75
N PRO A 114 -1.22 1.65 -15.83
CA PRO A 114 -2.24 2.49 -16.50
C PRO A 114 -3.42 2.89 -15.61
N GLY A 115 -3.74 2.06 -14.60
CA GLY A 115 -4.81 2.29 -13.63
C GLY A 115 -4.49 3.28 -12.49
N SER A 116 -3.23 3.71 -12.36
CA SER A 116 -2.74 4.55 -11.26
C SER A 116 -2.33 5.95 -11.75
N ARG A 117 -2.01 6.83 -10.79
CA ARG A 117 -1.52 8.20 -11.07
C ARG A 117 -0.35 8.50 -10.15
N TYR A 118 0.80 8.90 -10.72
CA TYR A 118 2.04 9.16 -9.99
C TYR A 118 1.84 10.17 -8.84
N PHE A 119 1.34 11.36 -9.17
CA PHE A 119 1.16 12.41 -8.16
C PHE A 119 0.14 12.04 -7.08
N SER A 120 -0.88 11.26 -7.41
CA SER A 120 -1.84 10.75 -6.41
C SER A 120 -1.17 9.78 -5.43
N SER A 121 -0.23 8.96 -5.91
CA SER A 121 0.55 8.04 -5.08
C SER A 121 1.50 8.80 -4.14
N VAL A 122 2.20 9.83 -4.62
CA VAL A 122 3.07 10.69 -3.78
C VAL A 122 2.23 11.45 -2.74
N GLU A 123 1.09 12.02 -3.16
CA GLU A 123 0.21 12.77 -2.25
C GLU A 123 -0.42 11.88 -1.17
N LEU A 124 -0.72 10.61 -1.48
CA LEU A 124 -1.17 9.63 -0.48
C LEU A 124 -0.16 9.51 0.67
N LEU A 125 1.11 9.27 0.36
CA LEU A 125 2.18 9.13 1.37
C LEU A 125 2.38 10.43 2.17
N LYS A 126 2.38 11.57 1.50
CA LYS A 126 2.46 12.89 2.12
C LYS A 126 1.30 13.13 3.11
N ASN A 127 0.09 12.75 2.72
CA ASN A 127 -1.09 12.91 3.57
C ASN A 127 -1.06 11.98 4.79
N VAL A 128 -0.52 10.75 4.67
CA VAL A 128 -0.29 9.87 5.83
C VAL A 128 0.60 10.55 6.85
N LYS A 129 1.73 11.15 6.43
CA LYS A 129 2.65 11.89 7.30
C LYS A 129 2.02 13.10 7.95
N LYS A 130 1.24 13.88 7.20
CA LYS A 130 0.51 15.04 7.75
C LYS A 130 -0.48 14.64 8.85
N ILE A 131 -1.16 13.49 8.71
CA ILE A 131 -2.17 13.02 9.67
C ILE A 131 -1.51 12.40 10.90
N ASN A 132 -0.47 11.58 10.72
CA ASN A 132 0.20 10.91 11.82
C ASN A 132 1.70 10.74 11.56
N LYS A 133 2.51 11.64 12.14
CA LYS A 133 3.98 11.63 12.00
C LYS A 133 4.67 10.42 12.62
N ASN A 134 3.99 9.68 13.50
CA ASN A 134 4.56 8.50 14.17
C ASN A 134 4.46 7.22 13.31
N ILE A 135 3.69 7.24 12.22
CA ILE A 135 3.66 6.14 11.26
C ILE A 135 4.81 6.34 10.28
N PHE A 136 5.68 5.35 10.17
CA PHE A 136 6.68 5.35 9.11
C PHE A 136 6.01 5.18 7.76
N THR A 137 6.46 5.96 6.78
CA THR A 137 6.02 5.83 5.39
C THR A 137 7.09 5.17 4.55
N LYS A 138 6.67 4.31 3.63
CA LYS A 138 7.58 3.57 2.76
C LYS A 138 7.06 3.57 1.33
N SER A 139 7.99 3.52 0.38
CA SER A 139 7.68 3.34 -1.04
C SER A 139 8.65 2.36 -1.70
N GLY A 140 8.32 1.89 -2.89
CA GLY A 140 9.16 1.05 -3.72
C GLY A 140 9.20 1.55 -5.16
N LEU A 141 10.36 1.41 -5.79
CA LEU A 141 10.62 1.77 -7.18
C LEU A 141 11.35 0.62 -7.87
N MET A 142 10.78 0.09 -8.93
CA MET A 142 11.48 -0.84 -9.83
C MET A 142 12.32 -0.06 -10.82
N VAL A 143 13.50 -0.58 -11.14
CA VAL A 143 14.41 0.00 -12.13
C VAL A 143 14.67 -0.99 -13.26
N GLY A 144 15.01 -0.47 -14.46
CA GLY A 144 15.25 -1.29 -15.66
C GLY A 144 14.03 -1.39 -16.60
N LEU A 145 12.98 -0.57 -16.38
CA LEU A 145 11.77 -0.55 -17.21
C LEU A 145 11.85 0.43 -18.39
N GLY A 146 12.97 1.20 -18.48
CA GLY A 146 13.22 2.19 -19.54
C GLY A 146 13.36 3.62 -19.04
N GLU A 147 13.39 3.82 -17.72
CA GLU A 147 13.69 5.11 -17.07
C GLU A 147 15.18 5.49 -17.22
N ASN A 148 15.47 6.77 -17.18
CA ASN A 148 16.83 7.28 -17.08
C ASN A 148 17.17 7.67 -15.62
N LYS A 149 18.47 7.96 -15.38
CA LYS A 149 18.97 8.28 -14.03
C LYS A 149 18.33 9.52 -13.44
N ASP A 150 18.11 10.56 -14.25
CA ASP A 150 17.58 11.83 -13.77
C ASP A 150 16.10 11.69 -13.36
N GLU A 151 15.33 10.85 -14.07
CA GLU A 151 13.96 10.51 -13.69
C GLU A 151 13.90 9.76 -12.35
N ILE A 152 14.86 8.85 -12.07
CA ILE A 152 14.95 8.15 -10.78
C ILE A 152 15.27 9.15 -9.68
N ILE A 153 16.24 10.05 -9.88
CA ILE A 153 16.59 11.09 -8.90
C ILE A 153 15.38 11.99 -8.62
N GLN A 154 14.63 12.39 -9.65
CA GLN A 154 13.41 13.18 -9.47
C GLN A 154 12.37 12.45 -8.60
N VAL A 155 12.16 11.15 -8.79
CA VAL A 155 11.28 10.35 -7.93
C VAL A 155 11.76 10.35 -6.48
N MET A 156 13.08 10.23 -6.25
CA MET A 156 13.66 10.28 -4.91
C MET A 156 13.44 11.65 -4.25
N ASP A 157 13.56 12.75 -4.99
CA ASP A 157 13.33 14.10 -4.50
C ASP A 157 11.82 14.34 -4.21
N ASP A 158 10.93 13.83 -5.05
CA ASP A 158 9.48 13.90 -4.83
C ASP A 158 9.08 13.14 -3.54
N LEU A 159 9.62 11.93 -3.34
CA LEU A 159 9.38 11.14 -2.13
C LEU A 159 9.97 11.81 -0.88
N ARG A 160 11.16 12.40 -0.97
CA ARG A 160 11.76 13.19 0.11
C ARG A 160 10.89 14.41 0.47
N SER A 161 10.38 15.12 -0.54
CA SER A 161 9.48 16.26 -0.36
C SER A 161 8.12 15.87 0.25
N ALA A 162 7.74 14.61 0.10
CA ALA A 162 6.58 14.00 0.75
C ALA A 162 6.87 13.44 2.16
N GLU A 163 8.11 13.63 2.68
CA GLU A 163 8.58 13.13 3.97
C GLU A 163 8.50 11.60 4.09
N VAL A 164 8.77 10.87 2.99
CA VAL A 164 8.82 9.40 3.00
C VAL A 164 10.07 8.91 3.71
N ASP A 165 9.92 8.00 4.67
CA ASP A 165 11.03 7.54 5.53
C ASP A 165 11.89 6.48 4.85
N PHE A 166 11.30 5.58 4.05
CA PHE A 166 12.01 4.46 3.42
C PHE A 166 11.69 4.34 1.93
N LEU A 167 12.71 4.04 1.13
CA LEU A 167 12.59 3.68 -0.28
C LEU A 167 13.35 2.37 -0.53
N THR A 168 12.72 1.44 -1.25
CA THR A 168 13.30 0.17 -1.68
C THR A 168 13.26 0.05 -3.20
#